data_f1e21b32f6e7856df0b71152e05d05b8
#
_entry.id   f1e21b32f6e7856df0b71152e05d05b8
#
_cell.length_a   1.000
_cell.length_b   1.000
_cell.length_c   1.000
_cell.angle_alpha   90.00
_cell.angle_beta   90.00
_cell.angle_gamma   90.00
#
_symmetry.space_group_name_H-M   'P 1'
#
loop_
_entity.id
_entity.type
_entity.pdbx_description
1 polymer ?
#
loop_
_entity_poly.entity_id
_entity_poly.type
_entity_poly.pdbx_seq_one_letter_code
_entity_poly.pdbx_strand_id
1 'polypeptide(L)'
;DLPWKPHEYESYFCQLLGVPLPQLVPLAREGRVCACGRHVIDEFGDHIHSCKKHTGSTKAAHETLLDALEALCFQAGIKTERRNIPSVTKSNGKIGRGDLVLLNVNIGGHRHLIIDVALNHEFGGNHMADVTRNGAMRAADPARLLEATARTKIARYREGYANRNGVTYAFLPCVMSTSGRMHGEFLRLLFIIAHRRTVRWFKDVGDDHHSDDAFKFRRGQYFWHTRAAIGHGAAVAVAQRARVAGHTLRRPRVPPNARDALLFPATVPSGF
;
A
#
# COMPACT_ATOMS: atom_id res chain seq x y z
N ASP A 1 16.31 11.50 6.79
CA ASP A 1 14.98 12.09 6.58
C ASP A 1 14.90 12.53 5.12
N LEU A 2 14.16 11.78 4.30
CA LEU A 2 13.85 12.22 2.94
C LEU A 2 12.78 13.31 3.06
N PRO A 3 13.05 14.54 2.62
CA PRO A 3 12.05 15.59 2.68
C PRO A 3 10.88 15.22 1.78
N TRP A 4 9.67 15.42 2.27
CA TRP A 4 8.46 15.28 1.46
C TRP A 4 8.50 16.27 0.31
N LYS A 5 8.21 15.77 -0.89
CA LYS A 5 7.89 16.71 -1.97
C LYS A 5 6.51 17.31 -1.70
N PRO A 6 6.31 18.61 -1.94
CA PRO A 6 5.05 19.28 -1.62
C PRO A 6 3.80 18.54 -2.11
N HIS A 7 3.83 18.03 -3.35
CA HIS A 7 2.71 17.30 -3.95
C HIS A 7 2.48 15.91 -3.33
N GLU A 8 3.51 15.27 -2.76
CA GLU A 8 3.37 13.98 -2.06
C GLU A 8 2.67 14.19 -0.73
N TYR A 9 3.07 15.25 0.00
CA TYR A 9 2.46 15.66 1.25
C TYR A 9 0.98 16.04 1.04
N GLU A 10 0.70 16.91 0.07
CA GLU A 10 -0.66 17.32 -0.27
C GLU A 10 -1.55 16.13 -0.63
N SER A 11 -1.09 15.24 -1.53
CA SER A 11 -1.84 14.05 -1.92
C SER A 11 -2.13 13.13 -0.74
N TYR A 12 -1.16 12.94 0.16
CA TYR A 12 -1.36 12.14 1.36
C TYR A 12 -2.39 12.75 2.30
N PHE A 13 -2.29 14.05 2.57
CA PHE A 13 -3.26 14.74 3.43
C PHE A 13 -4.67 14.73 2.85
N CYS A 14 -4.81 14.97 1.56
CA CYS A 14 -6.11 14.86 0.90
C CYS A 14 -6.71 13.46 1.06
N GLN A 15 -5.90 12.41 0.88
CA GLN A 15 -6.32 11.02 1.10
C GLN A 15 -6.74 10.77 2.56
N LEU A 16 -5.93 11.23 3.51
CA LEU A 16 -6.18 11.03 4.94
C LEU A 16 -7.46 11.74 5.39
N LEU A 17 -7.68 12.98 4.93
CA LEU A 17 -8.83 13.80 5.28
C LEU A 17 -10.08 13.43 4.47
N GLY A 18 -9.94 12.65 3.41
CA GLY A 18 -11.04 12.29 2.53
C GLY A 18 -11.56 13.48 1.70
N VAL A 19 -10.67 14.42 1.36
CA VAL A 19 -10.96 15.53 0.46
C VAL A 19 -10.46 15.28 -0.96
N PRO A 20 -10.98 15.96 -1.99
CA PRO A 20 -10.55 15.79 -3.37
C PRO A 20 -9.04 16.00 -3.56
N LEU A 21 -8.45 15.19 -4.44
CA LEU A 21 -7.06 15.33 -4.87
C LEU A 21 -6.94 16.43 -5.91
N PRO A 22 -6.19 17.53 -5.65
CA PRO A 22 -6.15 18.69 -6.55
C PRO A 22 -5.78 18.33 -8.00
N GLN A 23 -4.89 17.36 -8.18
CA GLN A 23 -4.47 16.88 -9.52
C GLN A 23 -5.56 16.08 -10.26
N LEU A 24 -6.56 15.56 -9.58
CA LEU A 24 -7.65 14.78 -10.18
C LEU A 24 -8.92 15.59 -10.41
N VAL A 25 -9.13 16.67 -9.66
CA VAL A 25 -10.31 17.54 -9.80
C VAL A 25 -10.54 18.01 -11.24
N PRO A 26 -9.56 18.54 -11.97
CA PRO A 26 -9.77 18.93 -13.38
C PRO A 26 -10.16 17.75 -14.26
N LEU A 27 -9.53 16.59 -14.07
CA LEU A 27 -9.78 15.38 -14.85
C LEU A 27 -11.17 14.81 -14.61
N ALA A 28 -11.64 14.84 -13.36
CA ALA A 28 -12.98 14.43 -12.98
C ALA A 28 -14.04 15.36 -13.62
N ARG A 29 -13.82 16.69 -13.55
CA ARG A 29 -14.72 17.67 -14.19
C ARG A 29 -14.79 17.54 -15.71
N GLU A 30 -13.69 17.17 -16.36
CA GLU A 30 -13.65 16.88 -17.79
C GLU A 30 -14.29 15.52 -18.14
N GLY A 31 -14.76 14.75 -17.19
CA GLY A 31 -15.31 13.41 -17.41
C GLY A 31 -14.28 12.42 -17.96
N ARG A 32 -12.99 12.59 -17.63
CA ARG A 32 -11.94 11.69 -18.12
C ARG A 32 -12.19 10.26 -17.70
N VAL A 33 -12.00 9.34 -18.63
CA VAL A 33 -12.20 7.91 -18.42
C VAL A 33 -10.86 7.26 -18.07
N CYS A 34 -10.88 6.41 -17.06
CA CYS A 34 -9.74 5.58 -16.68
C CYS A 34 -9.26 4.72 -17.86
N ALA A 35 -7.98 4.40 -17.90
CA ALA A 35 -7.38 3.52 -18.90
C ALA A 35 -8.05 2.14 -19.00
N CYS A 36 -8.84 1.71 -18.00
CA CYS A 36 -9.65 0.50 -18.08
C CYS A 36 -10.85 0.64 -19.03
N GLY A 37 -11.22 1.86 -19.42
CA GLY A 37 -12.34 2.15 -20.34
C GLY A 37 -13.73 2.01 -19.72
N ARG A 38 -13.85 1.74 -18.42
CA ARG A 38 -15.12 1.42 -17.75
C ARG A 38 -15.58 2.46 -16.73
N HIS A 39 -14.67 3.26 -16.20
CA HIS A 39 -14.97 4.16 -15.09
C HIS A 39 -14.49 5.57 -15.41
N VAL A 40 -15.32 6.55 -15.12
CA VAL A 40 -14.92 7.95 -15.08
C VAL A 40 -14.03 8.14 -13.85
N ILE A 41 -13.03 9.00 -13.97
CA ILE A 41 -12.17 9.35 -12.85
C ILE A 41 -12.97 10.14 -11.82
N ASP A 42 -12.90 9.70 -10.59
CA ASP A 42 -13.39 10.43 -9.45
C ASP A 42 -12.31 11.37 -8.91
N GLU A 43 -12.72 12.44 -8.28
CA GLU A 43 -11.81 13.47 -7.74
C GLU A 43 -11.00 12.99 -6.52
N PHE A 44 -11.42 11.90 -5.89
CA PHE A 44 -10.73 11.29 -4.75
C PHE A 44 -9.70 10.23 -5.17
N GLY A 45 -9.76 9.75 -6.43
CA GLY A 45 -8.88 8.73 -6.97
C GLY A 45 -9.18 7.32 -6.49
N ASP A 46 -10.38 7.05 -5.98
CA ASP A 46 -10.73 5.73 -5.43
C ASP A 46 -10.63 4.63 -6.47
N HIS A 47 -11.11 4.92 -7.69
CA HIS A 47 -10.96 3.97 -8.79
C HIS A 47 -9.49 3.77 -9.20
N ILE A 48 -8.68 4.83 -9.23
CA ILE A 48 -7.26 4.77 -9.60
C ILE A 48 -6.50 3.85 -8.65
N HIS A 49 -6.75 3.97 -7.35
CA HIS A 49 -6.08 3.16 -6.32
C HIS A 49 -6.52 1.70 -6.30
N SER A 50 -7.65 1.36 -6.91
CA SER A 50 -8.17 -0.02 -6.99
C SER A 50 -8.07 -0.63 -8.39
N CYS A 51 -7.81 0.15 -9.42
CA CYS A 51 -7.85 -0.28 -10.82
C CYS A 51 -6.65 -1.17 -11.22
N LYS A 52 -6.95 -2.37 -11.69
CA LYS A 52 -5.94 -3.34 -12.14
C LYS A 52 -5.23 -2.94 -13.46
N LYS A 53 -5.73 -1.95 -14.20
CA LYS A 53 -5.09 -1.50 -15.44
C LYS A 53 -3.91 -0.56 -15.20
N HIS A 54 -3.78 -0.01 -14.01
CA HIS A 54 -2.62 0.79 -13.60
C HIS A 54 -1.50 -0.05 -13.00
N THR A 55 -1.17 -1.20 -13.62
CA THR A 55 -0.19 -2.17 -13.09
C THR A 55 1.20 -1.56 -12.90
N GLY A 56 1.65 -0.68 -13.79
CA GLY A 56 2.95 -0.02 -13.67
C GLY A 56 3.05 0.85 -12.42
N SER A 57 2.05 1.69 -12.15
CA SER A 57 2.04 2.54 -10.95
C SER A 57 1.83 1.72 -9.66
N THR A 58 1.05 0.63 -9.75
CA THR A 58 0.90 -0.31 -8.63
C THR A 58 2.21 -0.99 -8.29
N LYS A 59 2.97 -1.43 -9.30
CA LYS A 59 4.28 -2.03 -9.11
C LYS A 59 5.27 -1.03 -8.52
N ALA A 60 5.34 0.19 -9.05
CA ALA A 60 6.21 1.24 -8.53
C ALA A 60 5.90 1.56 -7.05
N ALA A 61 4.63 1.68 -6.70
CA ALA A 61 4.19 1.88 -5.31
C ALA A 61 4.60 0.72 -4.38
N HIS A 62 4.49 -0.51 -4.86
CA HIS A 62 4.92 -1.70 -4.13
C HIS A 62 6.44 -1.72 -3.93
N GLU A 63 7.24 -1.42 -4.96
CA GLU A 63 8.69 -1.32 -4.85
C GLU A 63 9.12 -0.22 -3.85
N THR A 64 8.46 0.94 -3.84
CA THR A 64 8.73 2.01 -2.86
C THR A 64 8.59 1.52 -1.41
N LEU A 65 7.57 0.70 -1.12
CA LEU A 65 7.39 0.11 0.21
C LEU A 65 8.45 -0.94 0.53
N LEU A 66 8.84 -1.75 -0.43
CA LEU A 66 9.91 -2.74 -0.26
C LEU A 66 11.25 -2.07 -0.01
N ASP A 67 11.57 -0.98 -0.73
CA ASP A 67 12.80 -0.21 -0.53
C ASP A 67 12.85 0.38 0.89
N ALA A 68 11.73 0.92 1.37
CA ALA A 68 11.63 1.42 2.73
C ALA A 68 11.85 0.31 3.79
N LEU A 69 11.25 -0.86 3.57
CA LEU A 69 11.45 -2.02 4.46
C LEU A 69 12.88 -2.53 4.45
N GLU A 70 13.52 -2.63 3.29
CA GLU A 70 14.93 -3.04 3.20
C GLU A 70 15.86 -2.06 3.92
N ALA A 71 15.64 -0.75 3.74
CA ALA A 71 16.42 0.26 4.44
C ALA A 71 16.32 0.12 5.98
N LEU A 72 15.11 -0.14 6.48
CA LEU A 72 14.88 -0.36 7.91
C LEU A 72 15.51 -1.68 8.40
N CYS A 73 15.42 -2.75 7.62
CA CYS A 73 16.09 -4.02 7.92
C CYS A 73 17.60 -3.84 7.97
N PHE A 74 18.20 -3.14 7.01
CA PHE A 74 19.61 -2.82 6.98
C PHE A 74 20.06 -2.06 8.23
N GLN A 75 19.31 -1.04 8.66
CA GLN A 75 19.58 -0.30 9.91
C GLN A 75 19.53 -1.20 11.15
N ALA A 76 18.69 -2.23 11.12
CA ALA A 76 18.55 -3.21 12.19
C ALA A 76 19.58 -4.36 12.10
N GLY A 77 20.48 -4.35 11.11
CA GLY A 77 21.45 -5.43 10.88
C GLY A 77 20.82 -6.72 10.34
N ILE A 78 19.62 -6.64 9.77
CA ILE A 78 18.94 -7.77 9.16
C ILE A 78 19.27 -7.81 7.67
N LYS A 79 19.85 -8.90 7.21
CA LYS A 79 20.10 -9.15 5.78
C LYS A 79 18.79 -9.50 5.07
N THR A 80 18.59 -8.93 3.89
CA THR A 80 17.40 -9.15 3.08
C THR A 80 17.74 -9.67 1.69
N GLU A 81 16.79 -10.35 1.03
CA GLU A 81 16.95 -10.88 -0.31
C GLU A 81 15.62 -10.80 -1.08
N ARG A 82 15.63 -10.26 -2.31
CA ARG A 82 14.47 -10.17 -3.21
C ARG A 82 14.48 -11.14 -4.38
N ARG A 83 15.65 -11.65 -4.78
CA ARG A 83 15.80 -12.41 -6.04
C ARG A 83 15.56 -13.91 -5.89
N ASN A 84 16.17 -14.52 -4.89
CA ASN A 84 16.15 -15.97 -4.68
C ASN A 84 15.08 -16.41 -3.67
N ILE A 85 13.93 -15.75 -3.71
CA ILE A 85 12.82 -16.11 -2.83
C ILE A 85 12.25 -17.46 -3.26
N PRO A 86 12.19 -18.43 -2.36
CA PRO A 86 11.63 -19.73 -2.68
C PRO A 86 10.17 -19.61 -3.08
N SER A 87 9.79 -20.31 -4.15
CA SER A 87 8.40 -20.40 -4.56
C SER A 87 7.68 -21.52 -3.83
N VAL A 88 6.38 -21.37 -3.66
CA VAL A 88 5.49 -22.40 -3.11
C VAL A 88 4.28 -22.59 -4.00
N THR A 89 3.71 -23.79 -3.99
CA THR A 89 2.42 -24.04 -4.64
C THR A 89 1.31 -23.51 -3.74
N LYS A 90 0.51 -22.58 -4.27
CA LYS A 90 -0.64 -22.01 -3.57
C LYS A 90 -1.79 -23.02 -3.48
N SER A 91 -2.76 -22.77 -2.60
CA SER A 91 -3.96 -23.59 -2.45
C SER A 91 -4.78 -23.78 -3.75
N ASN A 92 -4.62 -22.88 -4.73
CA ASN A 92 -5.24 -22.98 -6.06
C ASN A 92 -4.35 -23.65 -7.13
N GLY A 93 -3.29 -24.33 -6.74
CA GLY A 93 -2.33 -25.03 -7.63
C GLY A 93 -1.34 -24.12 -8.37
N LYS A 94 -1.48 -22.79 -8.27
CA LYS A 94 -0.55 -21.85 -8.93
C LYS A 94 0.70 -21.65 -8.09
N ILE A 95 1.85 -21.54 -8.76
CA ILE A 95 3.11 -21.17 -8.13
C ILE A 95 3.07 -19.69 -7.72
N GLY A 96 3.59 -19.40 -6.55
CA GLY A 96 3.75 -18.04 -6.05
C GLY A 96 4.95 -17.92 -5.13
N ARG A 97 5.34 -16.68 -4.88
CA ARG A 97 6.42 -16.34 -3.95
C ARG A 97 6.06 -15.08 -3.17
N GLY A 98 6.71 -14.89 -2.02
CA GLY A 98 6.69 -13.62 -1.29
C GLY A 98 7.52 -12.55 -1.98
N ASP A 99 7.63 -11.39 -1.36
CA ASP A 99 8.30 -10.22 -1.93
C ASP A 99 9.71 -10.00 -1.39
N LEU A 100 9.98 -10.41 -0.16
CA LEU A 100 11.26 -10.22 0.52
C LEU A 100 11.52 -11.33 1.52
N VAL A 101 12.76 -11.82 1.59
CA VAL A 101 13.24 -12.72 2.65
C VAL A 101 14.10 -11.94 3.63
N LEU A 102 13.84 -12.10 4.90
CA LEU A 102 14.68 -11.64 6.00
C LEU A 102 15.47 -12.85 6.52
N LEU A 103 16.80 -12.78 6.42
CA LEU A 103 17.69 -13.88 6.73
C LEU A 103 18.06 -13.91 8.22
N ASN A 104 18.10 -15.11 8.81
CA ASN A 104 18.54 -15.36 10.19
C ASN A 104 17.78 -14.56 11.26
N VAL A 105 16.49 -14.39 11.08
CA VAL A 105 15.65 -13.65 12.04
C VAL A 105 15.25 -14.52 13.24
N ASN A 106 15.18 -15.82 13.05
CA ASN A 106 14.85 -16.84 14.08
C ASN A 106 13.51 -16.54 14.80
N ILE A 107 12.39 -16.78 14.11
CA ILE A 107 11.05 -16.54 14.62
C ILE A 107 10.25 -17.84 14.64
N GLY A 108 9.70 -18.20 15.82
CA GLY A 108 8.79 -19.34 15.96
C GLY A 108 9.38 -20.67 15.49
N GLY A 109 10.68 -20.89 15.73
CA GLY A 109 11.39 -22.10 15.26
C GLY A 109 11.85 -22.06 13.80
N HIS A 110 11.55 -21.00 13.06
CA HIS A 110 11.98 -20.82 11.68
C HIS A 110 13.19 -19.91 11.60
N ARG A 111 14.20 -20.32 10.81
CA ARG A 111 15.44 -19.56 10.63
C ARG A 111 15.25 -18.26 9.87
N HIS A 112 14.39 -18.25 8.87
CA HIS A 112 14.18 -17.12 7.97
C HIS A 112 12.71 -16.69 7.99
N LEU A 113 12.46 -15.44 7.60
CA LEU A 113 11.12 -14.88 7.51
C LEU A 113 10.87 -14.40 6.07
N ILE A 114 9.80 -14.87 5.46
CA ILE A 114 9.31 -14.34 4.19
C ILE A 114 8.17 -13.37 4.46
N ILE A 115 8.21 -12.23 3.79
CA ILE A 115 7.13 -11.25 3.81
C ILE A 115 6.52 -11.07 2.42
N ASP A 116 5.26 -10.70 2.39
CA ASP A 116 4.49 -10.41 1.17
C ASP A 116 3.67 -9.13 1.42
N VAL A 117 4.05 -8.06 0.72
CA VAL A 117 3.50 -6.71 0.92
C VAL A 117 2.20 -6.53 0.16
N ALA A 118 1.24 -5.82 0.73
CA ALA A 118 0.05 -5.36 0.03
C ALA A 118 -0.37 -3.98 0.50
N LEU A 119 -0.61 -3.10 -0.47
CA LEU A 119 -1.20 -1.79 -0.25
C LEU A 119 -2.65 -1.83 -0.74
N ASN A 120 -3.60 -1.78 0.20
CA ASN A 120 -5.03 -1.83 -0.08
C ASN A 120 -5.63 -0.43 -0.03
N HIS A 121 -6.55 -0.16 -0.95
CA HIS A 121 -7.35 1.04 -0.87
C HIS A 121 -8.61 0.78 -0.05
N GLU A 122 -8.84 1.59 0.98
CA GLU A 122 -9.95 1.40 1.92
C GLU A 122 -11.32 1.71 1.30
N PHE A 123 -11.32 2.59 0.31
CA PHE A 123 -12.53 2.98 -0.40
C PHE A 123 -12.59 2.19 -1.71
N GLY A 124 -13.06 0.96 -1.63
CA GLY A 124 -13.11 0.05 -2.79
C GLY A 124 -14.06 0.53 -3.88
N GLY A 125 -13.51 0.85 -5.05
CA GLY A 125 -14.21 1.47 -6.15
C GLY A 125 -14.79 0.54 -7.21
N ASN A 126 -15.13 -0.69 -6.92
CA ASN A 126 -15.55 -1.60 -8.00
C ASN A 126 -17.01 -1.53 -8.40
N HIS A 127 -17.88 -1.00 -7.57
CA HIS A 127 -19.34 -1.07 -7.84
C HIS A 127 -20.14 0.15 -7.38
N MET A 128 -19.49 1.22 -6.96
CA MET A 128 -20.12 2.22 -6.14
C MET A 128 -19.90 3.63 -6.70
N ALA A 129 -20.30 3.85 -7.94
CA ALA A 129 -20.43 5.20 -8.48
C ALA A 129 -21.35 6.09 -7.61
N ASP A 130 -22.21 5.44 -6.83
CA ASP A 130 -23.25 6.13 -6.04
C ASP A 130 -22.95 6.21 -4.55
N VAL A 131 -21.86 5.58 -4.06
CA VAL A 131 -21.50 5.68 -2.64
C VAL A 131 -20.44 6.74 -2.48
N THR A 132 -20.91 7.91 -2.11
CA THR A 132 -20.03 9.01 -1.71
C THR A 132 -19.19 8.58 -0.51
N ARG A 133 -17.94 9.07 -0.42
CA ARG A 133 -17.06 8.87 0.75
C ARG A 133 -17.71 9.18 2.08
N ASN A 134 -18.78 9.95 2.07
CA ASN A 134 -19.53 10.38 3.24
C ASN A 134 -20.59 9.38 3.70
N GLY A 135 -20.86 8.32 2.94
CA GLY A 135 -21.93 7.38 3.21
C GLY A 135 -21.48 6.02 3.76
N ALA A 136 -22.04 4.97 3.18
CA ALA A 136 -21.92 3.59 3.65
C ALA A 136 -20.48 3.03 3.73
N MET A 137 -19.51 3.62 3.03
CA MET A 137 -18.13 3.14 3.05
C MET A 137 -17.36 3.49 4.33
N ARG A 138 -17.73 4.56 5.02
CA ARG A 138 -17.16 4.84 6.36
C ARG A 138 -17.74 3.93 7.45
N ALA A 139 -18.89 3.34 7.20
CA ALA A 139 -19.49 2.34 8.10
C ALA A 139 -18.86 0.95 7.95
N ALA A 140 -18.18 0.67 6.83
CA ALA A 140 -17.39 -0.56 6.69
C ALA A 140 -16.13 -0.43 7.55
N ASP A 141 -15.92 -1.37 8.47
CA ASP A 141 -14.73 -1.44 9.30
C ASP A 141 -13.48 -1.56 8.39
N PRO A 142 -12.61 -0.52 8.31
CA PRO A 142 -11.42 -0.56 7.46
C PRO A 142 -10.44 -1.66 7.88
N ALA A 143 -10.46 -2.09 9.14
CA ALA A 143 -9.66 -3.20 9.63
C ALA A 143 -10.09 -4.51 8.98
N ARG A 144 -11.37 -4.66 8.64
CA ARG A 144 -11.91 -5.87 8.01
C ARG A 144 -11.30 -6.16 6.65
N LEU A 145 -11.03 -5.13 5.85
CA LEU A 145 -10.35 -5.27 4.55
C LEU A 145 -8.91 -5.75 4.71
N LEU A 146 -8.18 -5.16 5.65
CA LEU A 146 -6.80 -5.54 5.95
C LEU A 146 -6.74 -6.99 6.45
N GLU A 147 -7.63 -7.34 7.36
CA GLU A 147 -7.76 -8.69 7.90
C GLU A 147 -8.08 -9.72 6.81
N ALA A 148 -9.05 -9.46 5.93
CA ALA A 148 -9.41 -10.34 4.83
C ALA A 148 -8.24 -10.58 3.87
N THR A 149 -7.47 -9.51 3.57
CA THR A 149 -6.28 -9.62 2.73
C THR A 149 -5.18 -10.42 3.41
N ALA A 150 -4.92 -10.15 4.69
CA ALA A 150 -3.92 -10.88 5.45
C ALA A 150 -4.25 -12.37 5.56
N ARG A 151 -5.50 -12.72 5.89
CA ARG A 151 -5.98 -14.12 5.92
C ARG A 151 -5.82 -14.82 4.57
N THR A 152 -6.13 -14.13 3.49
CA THR A 152 -5.96 -14.68 2.13
C THR A 152 -4.49 -14.98 1.82
N LYS A 153 -3.56 -14.10 2.21
CA LYS A 153 -2.12 -14.33 2.04
C LYS A 153 -1.62 -15.45 2.95
N ILE A 154 -2.05 -15.49 4.20
CA ILE A 154 -1.72 -16.56 5.15
C ILE A 154 -2.13 -17.92 4.60
N ALA A 155 -3.38 -18.05 4.19
CA ALA A 155 -3.91 -19.31 3.63
C ALA A 155 -3.18 -19.75 2.36
N ARG A 156 -2.64 -18.80 1.58
CA ARG A 156 -1.92 -19.12 0.33
C ARG A 156 -0.48 -19.56 0.53
N TYR A 157 0.18 -19.08 1.57
CA TYR A 157 1.65 -19.14 1.64
C TYR A 157 2.19 -19.78 2.90
N ARG A 158 1.55 -19.59 4.08
CA ARG A 158 2.14 -19.96 5.38
C ARG A 158 2.51 -21.42 5.46
N GLU A 159 1.60 -22.32 5.12
CA GLU A 159 1.84 -23.75 5.20
C GLU A 159 2.92 -24.21 4.19
N GLY A 160 2.87 -23.72 2.95
CA GLY A 160 3.86 -24.07 1.93
C GLY A 160 5.29 -23.65 2.29
N TYR A 161 5.44 -22.56 3.07
CA TYR A 161 6.75 -22.12 3.55
C TYR A 161 7.20 -22.88 4.81
N ALA A 162 6.28 -23.22 5.71
CA ALA A 162 6.58 -23.96 6.93
C ALA A 162 6.98 -25.42 6.65
N ASN A 163 6.36 -26.07 5.68
CA ASN A 163 6.55 -27.49 5.35
C ASN A 163 7.62 -27.75 4.28
N ARG A 164 8.46 -26.77 4.01
CA ARG A 164 9.50 -26.93 3.01
C ARG A 164 10.66 -27.82 3.51
N ASN A 165 11.06 -28.79 2.69
CA ASN A 165 12.18 -29.68 3.02
C ASN A 165 13.50 -28.92 3.19
N GLY A 166 14.17 -29.12 4.31
CA GLY A 166 15.48 -28.54 4.65
C GLY A 166 15.39 -27.23 5.41
N VAL A 167 15.26 -26.08 4.73
CA VAL A 167 15.19 -24.77 5.38
C VAL A 167 13.74 -24.31 5.54
N THR A 168 13.32 -24.07 6.79
CA THR A 168 11.99 -23.62 7.10
C THR A 168 11.90 -22.10 7.15
N TYR A 169 10.77 -21.56 6.68
CA TYR A 169 10.52 -20.13 6.64
C TYR A 169 9.24 -19.81 7.40
N ALA A 170 9.30 -18.83 8.30
CA ALA A 170 8.09 -18.17 8.75
C ALA A 170 7.51 -17.29 7.61
N PHE A 171 6.21 -17.03 7.64
CA PHE A 171 5.55 -16.14 6.69
C PHE A 171 4.71 -15.08 7.41
N LEU A 172 4.91 -13.80 7.05
CA LEU A 172 4.12 -12.67 7.54
C LEU A 172 3.57 -11.84 6.38
N PRO A 173 2.25 -11.63 6.32
CA PRO A 173 1.65 -10.69 5.38
C PRO A 173 1.83 -9.25 5.89
N CYS A 174 2.47 -8.41 5.10
CA CYS A 174 2.66 -6.98 5.37
C CYS A 174 1.57 -6.18 4.67
N VAL A 175 0.38 -6.19 5.24
CA VAL A 175 -0.79 -5.52 4.67
C VAL A 175 -0.98 -4.16 5.31
N MET A 176 -1.15 -3.13 4.48
CA MET A 176 -1.50 -1.79 4.92
C MET A 176 -2.50 -1.12 3.97
N SER A 177 -3.13 -0.05 4.42
CA SER A 177 -4.03 0.75 3.60
C SER A 177 -3.33 1.96 2.99
N THR A 178 -3.97 2.56 1.98
CA THR A 178 -3.54 3.83 1.39
C THR A 178 -3.61 5.00 2.37
N SER A 179 -4.39 4.89 3.46
CA SER A 179 -4.44 5.86 4.55
C SER A 179 -3.40 5.62 5.66
N GLY A 180 -2.52 4.63 5.49
CA GLY A 180 -1.45 4.34 6.45
C GLY A 180 -1.83 3.41 7.61
N ARG A 181 -3.01 2.81 7.63
CA ARG A 181 -3.37 1.77 8.61
C ARG A 181 -2.60 0.49 8.30
N MET A 182 -2.08 -0.16 9.33
CA MET A 182 -1.29 -1.38 9.20
C MET A 182 -2.00 -2.55 9.90
N HIS A 183 -1.99 -3.70 9.24
CA HIS A 183 -2.45 -4.96 9.85
C HIS A 183 -1.53 -5.39 11.00
N GLY A 184 -2.06 -6.12 11.99
CA GLY A 184 -1.32 -6.55 13.17
C GLY A 184 -0.03 -7.32 12.86
N GLU A 185 -0.04 -8.21 11.84
CA GLU A 185 1.18 -8.93 11.43
C GLU A 185 2.25 -7.98 10.86
N PHE A 186 1.87 -6.90 10.18
CA PHE A 186 2.82 -5.90 9.74
C PHE A 186 3.41 -5.14 10.93
N LEU A 187 2.59 -4.71 11.88
CA LEU A 187 3.07 -4.09 13.12
C LEU A 187 4.03 -5.01 13.89
N ARG A 188 3.74 -6.33 13.89
CA ARG A 188 4.63 -7.33 14.49
C ARG A 188 6.01 -7.37 13.79
N LEU A 189 6.05 -7.31 12.46
CA LEU A 189 7.31 -7.19 11.73
C LEU A 189 8.08 -5.93 12.13
N LEU A 190 7.41 -4.77 12.19
CA LEU A 190 8.06 -3.50 12.58
C LEU A 190 8.61 -3.57 14.01
N PHE A 191 7.91 -4.25 14.91
CA PHE A 191 8.40 -4.50 16.27
C PHE A 191 9.65 -5.38 16.29
N ILE A 192 9.71 -6.42 15.45
CA ILE A 192 10.89 -7.27 15.31
C ILE A 192 12.08 -6.47 14.81
N ILE A 193 11.90 -5.62 13.79
CA ILE A 193 12.94 -4.74 13.26
C ILE A 193 13.42 -3.76 14.34
N ALA A 194 12.50 -3.13 15.07
CA ALA A 194 12.83 -2.22 16.17
C ALA A 194 13.59 -2.93 17.29
N HIS A 195 13.20 -4.14 17.66
CA HIS A 195 13.90 -4.94 18.66
C HIS A 195 15.34 -5.25 18.22
N ARG A 196 15.54 -5.72 17.00
CA ARG A 196 16.89 -5.99 16.46
C ARG A 196 17.75 -4.75 16.40
N ARG A 197 17.17 -3.61 16.00
CA ARG A 197 17.87 -2.32 15.98
C ARG A 197 18.28 -1.89 17.40
N THR A 198 17.45 -2.14 18.41
CA THR A 198 17.76 -1.85 19.81
C THR A 198 18.91 -2.72 20.32
N VAL A 199 18.86 -4.04 20.08
CA VAL A 199 19.96 -4.96 20.45
C VAL A 199 21.28 -4.51 19.82
N ARG A 200 21.24 -4.19 18.52
CA ARG A 200 22.43 -3.69 17.81
C ARG A 200 22.96 -2.40 18.43
N TRP A 201 22.07 -1.44 18.72
CA TRP A 201 22.47 -0.15 19.30
C TRP A 201 23.17 -0.32 20.64
N PHE A 202 22.63 -1.10 21.59
CA PHE A 202 23.27 -1.35 22.87
C PHE A 202 24.64 -2.02 22.72
N LYS A 203 24.74 -2.97 21.79
CA LYS A 203 26.03 -3.59 21.45
C LYS A 203 27.03 -2.57 20.89
N ASP A 204 26.60 -1.70 19.97
CA ASP A 204 27.46 -0.73 19.30
C ASP A 204 27.96 0.37 20.28
N VAL A 205 27.18 0.70 21.31
CA VAL A 205 27.58 1.66 22.36
C VAL A 205 28.33 1.02 23.53
N GLY A 206 28.47 -0.31 23.53
CA GLY A 206 29.19 -1.05 24.59
C GLY A 206 28.46 -1.10 25.93
N ASP A 207 27.14 -0.93 25.95
CA ASP A 207 26.31 -0.99 27.17
C ASP A 207 25.68 -2.38 27.32
N ASP A 208 26.47 -3.34 27.79
CA ASP A 208 26.01 -4.71 28.02
C ASP A 208 25.18 -4.87 29.33
N HIS A 209 25.12 -3.82 30.16
CA HIS A 209 24.45 -3.82 31.47
C HIS A 209 23.24 -2.88 31.53
N HIS A 210 22.65 -2.53 30.37
CA HIS A 210 21.49 -1.67 30.32
C HIS A 210 20.29 -2.24 31.08
N SER A 211 19.50 -1.37 31.70
CA SER A 211 18.27 -1.77 32.34
C SER A 211 17.18 -2.19 31.34
N ASP A 212 16.27 -3.06 31.77
CA ASP A 212 15.11 -3.45 30.96
C ASP A 212 14.27 -2.25 30.51
N ASP A 213 14.17 -1.23 31.34
CA ASP A 213 13.38 -0.03 31.03
C ASP A 213 14.08 0.84 29.98
N ALA A 214 15.42 0.98 30.04
CA ALA A 214 16.18 1.64 29.00
C ALA A 214 16.03 0.91 27.66
N PHE A 215 16.06 -0.43 27.68
CA PHE A 215 15.86 -1.24 26.50
C PHE A 215 14.44 -1.06 25.93
N LYS A 216 13.40 -1.17 26.75
CA LYS A 216 12.00 -0.98 26.35
C LYS A 216 11.76 0.41 25.77
N PHE A 217 12.30 1.45 26.43
CA PHE A 217 12.20 2.84 25.96
C PHE A 217 12.82 3.00 24.57
N ARG A 218 14.07 2.56 24.38
CA ARG A 218 14.79 2.64 23.11
C ARG A 218 14.06 1.86 22.01
N ARG A 219 13.57 0.66 22.31
CA ARG A 219 12.78 -0.14 21.38
C ARG A 219 11.49 0.58 20.99
N GLY A 220 10.81 1.23 21.92
CA GLY A 220 9.63 2.05 21.65
C GLY A 220 9.95 3.18 20.68
N GLN A 221 11.04 3.92 20.90
CA GLN A 221 11.48 4.97 19.96
C GLN A 221 11.72 4.42 18.55
N TYR A 222 12.45 3.31 18.42
CA TYR A 222 12.70 2.70 17.12
C TYR A 222 11.44 2.14 16.47
N PHE A 223 10.50 1.60 17.23
CA PHE A 223 9.23 1.14 16.71
C PHE A 223 8.43 2.30 16.06
N TRP A 224 8.31 3.42 16.76
CA TRP A 224 7.61 4.59 16.24
C TRP A 224 8.31 5.18 15.02
N HIS A 225 9.64 5.27 15.05
CA HIS A 225 10.42 5.71 13.89
C HIS A 225 10.22 4.78 12.68
N THR A 226 10.26 3.48 12.89
CA THR A 226 10.07 2.48 11.82
C THR A 226 8.67 2.58 11.24
N ARG A 227 7.65 2.72 12.10
CA ARG A 227 6.26 2.92 11.68
C ARG A 227 6.07 4.20 10.86
N ALA A 228 6.66 5.30 11.31
CA ALA A 228 6.61 6.58 10.59
C ALA A 228 7.29 6.49 9.22
N ALA A 229 8.45 5.83 9.11
CA ALA A 229 9.16 5.63 7.85
C ALA A 229 8.35 4.82 6.84
N ILE A 230 7.68 3.75 7.28
CA ILE A 230 6.78 2.97 6.41
C ILE A 230 5.54 3.77 6.04
N GLY A 231 4.96 4.53 6.96
CA GLY A 231 3.84 5.44 6.68
C GLY A 231 4.21 6.48 5.60
N HIS A 232 5.41 7.05 5.69
CA HIS A 232 5.95 7.94 4.66
C HIS A 232 6.10 7.22 3.31
N GLY A 233 6.71 6.04 3.28
CA GLY A 233 6.84 5.25 2.04
C GLY A 233 5.49 4.96 1.39
N ALA A 234 4.46 4.64 2.19
CA ALA A 234 3.10 4.44 1.69
C ALA A 234 2.49 5.72 1.12
N ALA A 235 2.68 6.85 1.77
CA ALA A 235 2.17 8.14 1.31
C ALA A 235 2.80 8.54 -0.04
N VAL A 236 4.11 8.37 -0.19
CA VAL A 236 4.82 8.56 -1.46
C VAL A 236 4.29 7.63 -2.54
N ALA A 237 4.09 6.35 -2.21
CA ALA A 237 3.54 5.35 -3.12
C ALA A 237 2.13 5.70 -3.61
N VAL A 238 1.26 6.20 -2.72
CA VAL A 238 -0.10 6.66 -3.04
C VAL A 238 -0.07 7.88 -3.95
N ALA A 239 0.75 8.88 -3.63
CA ALA A 239 0.89 10.09 -4.41
C ALA A 239 1.41 9.80 -5.83
N GLN A 240 2.39 8.91 -5.96
CA GLN A 240 2.92 8.47 -7.25
C GLN A 240 1.85 7.78 -8.11
N ARG A 241 0.99 6.94 -7.51
CA ARG A 241 -0.11 6.30 -8.24
C ARG A 241 -1.10 7.32 -8.80
N ALA A 242 -1.52 8.28 -8.00
CA ALA A 242 -2.44 9.35 -8.44
C ALA A 242 -1.84 10.17 -9.58
N ARG A 243 -0.55 10.51 -9.52
CA ARG A 243 0.15 11.28 -10.55
C ARG A 243 0.27 10.53 -11.88
N VAL A 244 0.74 9.29 -11.86
CA VAL A 244 0.94 8.48 -13.09
C VAL A 244 -0.40 8.22 -13.78
N ALA A 245 -1.47 8.00 -13.02
CA ALA A 245 -2.78 7.81 -13.57
C ALA A 245 -3.28 9.03 -14.37
N GLY A 246 -2.97 10.26 -13.92
CA GLY A 246 -3.31 11.48 -14.63
C GLY A 246 -2.73 11.56 -16.06
N HIS A 247 -1.56 10.97 -16.30
CA HIS A 247 -0.90 10.96 -17.60
C HIS A 247 -1.42 9.86 -18.56
N THR A 248 -2.07 8.83 -18.07
CA THR A 248 -2.51 7.66 -18.85
C THR A 248 -4.00 7.67 -19.20
N LEU A 249 -4.72 8.74 -18.84
CA LEU A 249 -6.15 8.83 -19.04
C LEU A 249 -6.53 9.10 -20.50
N ARG A 250 -7.57 8.43 -20.98
CA ARG A 250 -8.14 8.65 -22.29
C ARG A 250 -9.16 9.80 -22.25
N ARG A 251 -9.21 10.60 -23.33
CA ARG A 251 -10.32 11.53 -23.51
C ARG A 251 -11.62 10.73 -23.63
N PRO A 252 -12.76 11.22 -23.07
CA PRO A 252 -14.04 10.59 -23.28
C PRO A 252 -14.28 10.46 -24.81
N ARG A 253 -14.76 9.30 -25.25
CA ARG A 253 -15.27 9.17 -26.61
C ARG A 253 -16.59 9.95 -26.64
N VAL A 254 -16.59 11.12 -27.26
CA VAL A 254 -17.83 11.82 -27.56
C VAL A 254 -18.59 10.94 -28.55
N PRO A 255 -19.81 10.47 -28.21
CA PRO A 255 -20.60 9.73 -29.17
C PRO A 255 -20.83 10.60 -30.41
N PRO A 256 -20.78 10.04 -31.63
CA PRO A 256 -20.88 10.82 -32.86
C PRO A 256 -22.11 11.74 -32.91
N ASN A 257 -23.19 11.37 -32.28
CA ASN A 257 -24.41 12.17 -32.19
C ASN A 257 -24.37 13.36 -31.23
N ALA A 258 -23.40 13.44 -30.33
CA ALA A 258 -23.29 14.57 -29.41
C ALA A 258 -22.56 15.77 -30.04
N ARG A 259 -21.87 15.58 -31.17
CA ARG A 259 -21.28 16.70 -31.94
C ARG A 259 -22.31 17.54 -32.66
N ASP A 260 -23.41 16.93 -33.09
CA ASP A 260 -24.48 17.63 -33.80
C ASP A 260 -25.41 18.39 -32.84
N ALA A 261 -25.53 17.94 -31.60
CA ALA A 261 -26.34 18.61 -30.57
C ALA A 261 -25.70 19.94 -30.06
N LEU A 262 -24.39 20.11 -30.23
CA LEU A 262 -23.69 21.36 -29.84
C LEU A 262 -23.68 22.41 -30.96
N LEU A 263 -24.11 22.06 -32.18
CA LEU A 263 -24.14 22.99 -33.32
C LEU A 263 -25.48 23.68 -33.51
N PHE A 264 -26.52 23.27 -32.79
CA PHE A 264 -27.81 23.95 -32.80
C PHE A 264 -28.16 24.45 -31.38
N PRO A 265 -27.97 25.74 -31.11
CA PRO A 265 -28.55 26.30 -29.90
C PRO A 265 -30.08 26.13 -30.01
N ALA A 266 -30.67 25.52 -28.97
CA ALA A 266 -32.09 25.38 -28.87
C ALA A 266 -32.71 26.78 -29.05
N THR A 267 -33.45 26.97 -30.14
CA THR A 267 -34.27 28.14 -30.38
C THR A 267 -35.24 28.26 -29.21
N VAL A 268 -35.04 29.29 -28.42
CA VAL A 268 -35.98 29.68 -27.38
C VAL A 268 -37.30 30.02 -28.09
N PRO A 269 -38.41 29.36 -27.77
CA PRO A 269 -39.69 29.77 -28.31
C PRO A 269 -40.03 31.14 -27.71
N SER A 270 -40.01 32.17 -28.56
CA SER A 270 -40.65 33.44 -28.27
C SER A 270 -42.15 33.24 -28.34
N GLY A 271 -42.83 33.31 -27.21
CA GLY A 271 -44.27 33.22 -27.20
C GLY A 271 -44.90 33.29 -25.82
N PHE A 272 -45.39 34.48 -25.50
CA PHE A 272 -46.42 34.94 -24.54
C PHE A 272 -46.08 34.89 -23.05
#